data_1577e0d62c7f2764cbccb1bcbebbe3e8
#
_entry.id   1577e0d62c7f2764cbccb1bcbebbe3e8
#
_cell.length_a   1.000
_cell.length_b   1.000
_cell.length_c   1.000
_cell.angle_alpha   90.00
_cell.angle_beta   90.00
_cell.angle_gamma   90.00
#
_symmetry.space_group_name_H-M   'P 1'
#
loop_
_entity.id
_entity.type
_entity.pdbx_description
1 polymer ?
#
loop_
_entity_poly.entity_id
_entity_poly.type
_entity_poly.pdbx_seq_one_letter_code
_entity_poly.pdbx_strand_id
1 'polypeptide(L)'
;MKLNPVFPLNGNGMLLRRRALAGLAAITLTPVIAATGEALSAPDALAQLKAGKLTLVDIRTPAEWQQTGVAQGAVRLDMQHPKGAKGFMAELLRQTRGDKNAPVALICRTGNRSSQVQRYLEAEGFTRVFNVAEGMAGSAAGPGWLRRGLPLQ
;
A
#
# COMPACT_ATOMS: atom_id res chain seq x y z
N MET A 1 -27.71 -22.71 -50.17
CA MET A 1 -27.48 -23.74 -51.21
C MET A 1 -26.06 -24.23 -51.03
N LYS A 2 -25.88 -25.39 -50.36
CA LYS A 2 -25.18 -26.58 -50.81
C LYS A 2 -23.74 -26.30 -51.31
N LEU A 3 -22.67 -26.98 -50.95
CA LEU A 3 -22.36 -28.27 -50.33
C LEU A 3 -20.84 -28.30 -50.06
N ASN A 4 -20.43 -28.99 -49.01
CA ASN A 4 -19.16 -29.73 -48.88
C ASN A 4 -19.08 -30.79 -50.03
N PRO A 5 -17.99 -31.54 -50.20
CA PRO A 5 -16.86 -31.97 -49.32
C PRO A 5 -15.52 -32.06 -50.14
N VAL A 6 -14.41 -32.61 -49.73
CA VAL A 6 -14.00 -34.01 -49.50
C VAL A 6 -12.48 -34.04 -49.25
N PHE A 7 -12.06 -34.82 -48.26
CA PHE A 7 -10.70 -35.33 -48.05
C PHE A 7 -10.21 -36.24 -49.20
N PRO A 8 -8.92 -36.45 -49.36
CA PRO A 8 -8.42 -37.80 -49.10
C PRO A 8 -7.16 -37.92 -48.27
N LEU A 9 -7.12 -39.06 -47.61
CA LEU A 9 -6.06 -39.66 -46.86
C LEU A 9 -4.95 -40.24 -47.75
N ASN A 10 -3.78 -40.40 -47.17
CA ASN A 10 -2.68 -41.34 -47.36
C ASN A 10 -1.34 -40.66 -47.63
N GLY A 11 -0.24 -41.06 -47.09
CA GLY A 11 0.15 -42.20 -46.30
C GLY A 11 1.66 -42.14 -45.98
N ASN A 12 1.96 -42.82 -44.93
CA ASN A 12 3.26 -43.42 -44.55
C ASN A 12 4.58 -42.72 -44.84
N GLY A 13 5.35 -42.58 -43.79
CA GLY A 13 6.78 -42.46 -43.92
C GLY A 13 7.56 -42.04 -42.68
N MET A 14 7.93 -43.03 -41.90
CA MET A 14 9.24 -43.14 -41.24
C MET A 14 9.51 -42.40 -39.90
N LEU A 15 9.69 -43.23 -38.90
CA LEU A 15 10.20 -42.95 -37.58
C LEU A 15 11.50 -42.12 -37.61
N LEU A 16 11.50 -41.03 -36.89
CA LEU A 16 12.69 -40.54 -36.22
C LEU A 16 12.36 -40.14 -34.78
N ARG A 17 12.80 -41.00 -33.87
CA ARG A 17 12.75 -40.74 -32.43
C ARG A 17 13.62 -39.54 -32.11
N ARG A 18 12.99 -38.38 -31.89
CA ARG A 18 13.63 -37.29 -31.16
C ARG A 18 13.03 -37.25 -29.75
N ARG A 19 13.87 -37.62 -28.79
CA ARG A 19 13.58 -37.42 -27.36
C ARG A 19 13.48 -35.94 -27.14
N ALA A 20 12.27 -35.42 -27.03
CA ALA A 20 12.01 -34.09 -26.49
C ALA A 20 12.08 -34.21 -24.97
N LEU A 21 13.12 -33.67 -24.39
CA LEU A 21 13.16 -33.35 -22.96
C LEU A 21 12.12 -32.27 -22.73
N ALA A 22 10.96 -32.65 -22.24
CA ALA A 22 9.97 -31.72 -21.72
C ALA A 22 10.51 -31.15 -20.40
N GLY A 23 11.18 -30.00 -20.50
CA GLY A 23 11.44 -29.17 -19.34
C GLY A 23 10.11 -28.65 -18.80
N LEU A 24 9.61 -29.23 -17.71
CA LEU A 24 8.57 -28.61 -16.91
C LEU A 24 9.16 -27.34 -16.31
N ALA A 25 8.88 -26.19 -16.92
CA ALA A 25 9.04 -24.91 -16.25
C ALA A 25 7.97 -24.86 -15.15
N ALA A 26 8.38 -25.11 -13.92
CA ALA A 26 7.53 -24.88 -12.76
C ALA A 26 7.31 -23.36 -12.67
N ILE A 27 6.14 -22.92 -13.11
CA ILE A 27 5.65 -21.57 -12.81
C ILE A 27 5.40 -21.54 -11.32
N THR A 28 6.38 -21.09 -10.55
CA THR A 28 6.16 -20.76 -9.14
C THR A 28 5.26 -19.55 -9.10
N LEU A 29 3.95 -19.77 -8.93
CA LEU A 29 3.06 -18.71 -8.48
C LEU A 29 3.55 -18.31 -7.08
N THR A 30 4.35 -17.25 -7.00
CA THR A 30 4.53 -16.55 -5.74
C THR A 30 3.15 -15.99 -5.36
N PRO A 31 2.60 -16.36 -4.19
CA PRO A 31 1.38 -15.71 -3.75
C PRO A 31 1.68 -14.23 -3.61
N VAL A 32 1.00 -13.40 -4.41
CA VAL A 32 0.86 -11.99 -4.10
C VAL A 32 0.05 -11.96 -2.80
N ILE A 33 0.76 -11.89 -1.68
CA ILE A 33 0.14 -11.60 -0.39
C ILE A 33 -0.38 -10.18 -0.57
N ALA A 34 -1.68 -10.06 -0.83
CA ALA A 34 -2.36 -8.79 -0.70
C ALA A 34 -2.07 -8.31 0.72
N ALA A 35 -1.35 -7.20 0.85
CA ALA A 35 -1.04 -6.62 2.13
C ALA A 35 -2.38 -6.26 2.81
N THR A 36 -2.82 -7.12 3.72
CA THR A 36 -3.97 -6.83 4.59
C THR A 36 -3.48 -5.74 5.53
N GLY A 37 -4.07 -4.56 5.40
CA GLY A 37 -3.86 -3.33 6.16
C GLY A 37 -2.94 -3.44 7.37
N GLU A 38 -1.64 -3.37 7.19
CA GLU A 38 -0.66 -3.56 8.25
C GLU A 38 -0.71 -2.39 9.23
N ALA A 39 -0.78 -2.71 10.52
CA ALA A 39 -0.83 -1.71 11.58
C ALA A 39 0.55 -1.55 12.25
N LEU A 40 0.87 -0.31 12.60
CA LEU A 40 2.04 0.03 13.43
C LEU A 40 1.59 0.64 14.75
N SER A 41 2.37 0.41 15.79
CA SER A 41 2.27 1.23 17.01
C SER A 41 2.90 2.60 16.79
N ALA A 42 2.53 3.61 17.59
CA ALA A 42 3.12 4.93 17.48
C ALA A 42 4.65 4.94 17.75
N PRO A 43 5.18 4.18 18.73
CA PRO A 43 6.63 4.03 18.91
C PRO A 43 7.33 3.40 17.71
N ASP A 44 6.76 2.36 17.09
CA ASP A 44 7.37 1.70 15.93
C ASP A 44 7.37 2.62 14.72
N ALA A 45 6.28 3.37 14.50
CA ALA A 45 6.21 4.37 13.44
C ALA A 45 7.29 5.46 13.62
N LEU A 46 7.48 5.96 14.85
CA LEU A 46 8.54 6.92 15.16
C LEU A 46 9.94 6.33 14.93
N ALA A 47 10.17 5.09 15.35
CA ALA A 47 11.46 4.44 15.19
C ALA A 47 11.82 4.24 13.71
N GLN A 48 10.84 3.80 12.89
CA GLN A 48 11.03 3.62 11.46
C GLN A 48 11.20 4.95 10.72
N LEU A 49 10.46 5.99 11.12
CA LEU A 49 10.62 7.34 10.60
C LEU A 49 12.04 7.88 10.87
N LYS A 50 12.51 7.78 12.11
CA LYS A 50 13.88 8.21 12.49
C LYS A 50 14.98 7.45 11.76
N ALA A 51 14.72 6.18 11.46
CA ALA A 51 15.63 5.35 10.67
C ALA A 51 15.55 5.62 9.14
N GLY A 52 14.71 6.54 8.69
CA GLY A 52 14.50 6.84 7.28
C GLY A 52 13.84 5.69 6.49
N LYS A 53 13.17 4.77 7.18
CA LYS A 53 12.57 3.57 6.57
C LYS A 53 11.13 3.78 6.09
N LEU A 54 10.48 4.87 6.49
CA LEU A 54 9.14 5.23 6.03
C LEU A 54 8.92 6.74 6.06
N THR A 55 7.91 7.18 5.33
CA THR A 55 7.33 8.53 5.44
C THR A 55 6.11 8.47 6.34
N LEU A 56 6.10 9.24 7.43
CA LEU A 56 4.91 9.39 8.29
C LEU A 56 4.07 10.56 7.79
N VAL A 57 2.78 10.34 7.61
CA VAL A 57 1.83 11.35 7.11
C VAL A 57 0.70 11.54 8.11
N ASP A 58 0.60 12.75 8.66
CA ASP A 58 -0.53 13.15 9.49
C ASP A 58 -1.66 13.66 8.60
N ILE A 59 -2.73 12.84 8.48
CA ILE A 59 -3.87 13.09 7.61
C ILE A 59 -5.01 13.86 8.27
N ARG A 60 -4.77 14.41 9.47
CA ARG A 60 -5.75 15.21 10.19
C ARG A 60 -5.93 16.59 9.55
N THR A 61 -6.89 17.33 10.07
CA THR A 61 -7.19 18.70 9.62
C THR A 61 -6.19 19.72 10.20
N PRO A 62 -6.03 20.90 9.56
CA PRO A 62 -5.23 22.00 10.09
C PRO A 62 -5.62 22.42 11.53
N ALA A 63 -6.91 22.43 11.84
CA ALA A 63 -7.40 22.74 13.19
C ALA A 63 -6.90 21.72 14.25
N GLU A 64 -6.91 20.42 13.91
CA GLU A 64 -6.36 19.38 14.79
C GLU A 64 -4.85 19.52 14.97
N TRP A 65 -4.10 19.89 13.94
CA TRP A 65 -2.66 20.13 14.05
C TRP A 65 -2.34 21.32 14.97
N GLN A 66 -3.11 22.40 14.86
CA GLN A 66 -2.97 23.56 15.74
C GLN A 66 -3.33 23.25 17.19
N GLN A 67 -4.35 22.42 17.41
CA GLN A 67 -4.83 22.08 18.73
C GLN A 67 -3.87 21.20 19.53
N THR A 68 -3.20 20.24 18.89
CA THR A 68 -2.45 19.20 19.60
C THR A 68 -0.98 19.09 19.17
N GLY A 69 -0.56 19.85 18.18
CA GLY A 69 0.71 19.64 17.49
C GLY A 69 0.65 18.46 16.51
N VAL A 70 1.75 18.18 15.86
CA VAL A 70 1.93 17.13 14.86
C VAL A 70 3.05 16.21 15.31
N ALA A 71 2.96 14.92 15.03
CA ALA A 71 4.05 13.98 15.28
C ALA A 71 5.35 14.50 14.62
N GLN A 72 6.44 14.54 15.37
CA GLN A 72 7.71 15.08 14.88
C GLN A 72 8.18 14.35 13.62
N GLY A 73 8.49 15.11 12.57
CA GLY A 73 8.91 14.57 11.27
C GLY A 73 7.77 14.10 10.36
N ALA A 74 6.52 14.17 10.81
CA ALA A 74 5.39 13.82 9.95
C ALA A 74 5.10 14.92 8.92
N VAL A 75 4.76 14.50 7.72
CA VAL A 75 4.21 15.37 6.68
C VAL A 75 2.74 15.67 7.00
N ARG A 76 2.36 16.93 6.92
CA ARG A 76 0.96 17.36 7.09
C ARG A 76 0.25 17.25 5.75
N LEU A 77 -0.76 16.39 5.66
CA LEU A 77 -1.54 16.21 4.45
C LEU A 77 -2.99 15.89 4.82
N ASP A 78 -3.81 16.93 4.83
CA ASP A 78 -5.24 16.79 5.17
C ASP A 78 -5.95 15.83 4.21
N MET A 79 -6.60 14.79 4.77
CA MET A 79 -7.40 13.87 3.96
C MET A 79 -8.59 14.55 3.29
N GLN A 80 -9.05 15.70 3.82
CA GLN A 80 -10.04 16.58 3.21
C GLN A 80 -9.39 17.62 2.29
N HIS A 81 -8.47 17.19 1.47
CA HIS A 81 -7.72 18.08 0.58
C HIS A 81 -8.65 18.91 -0.29
N PRO A 82 -8.40 20.25 -0.46
CA PRO A 82 -9.28 21.13 -1.25
C PRO A 82 -9.56 20.67 -2.67
N LYS A 83 -8.62 19.94 -3.27
CA LYS A 83 -8.76 19.32 -4.60
C LYS A 83 -9.25 17.86 -4.54
N GLY A 84 -9.84 17.44 -3.42
CA GLY A 84 -10.34 16.09 -3.19
C GLY A 84 -9.25 15.01 -3.23
N ALA A 85 -9.68 13.77 -3.46
CA ALA A 85 -8.79 12.60 -3.47
C ALA A 85 -7.65 12.71 -4.49
N LYS A 86 -7.89 13.33 -5.65
CA LYS A 86 -6.84 13.56 -6.66
C LYS A 86 -5.74 14.49 -6.15
N GLY A 87 -6.12 15.55 -5.42
CA GLY A 87 -5.15 16.47 -4.83
C GLY A 87 -4.34 15.81 -3.72
N PHE A 88 -5.01 15.06 -2.86
CA PHE A 88 -4.37 14.25 -1.81
C PHE A 88 -3.34 13.29 -2.42
N MET A 89 -3.75 12.53 -3.44
CA MET A 89 -2.89 11.57 -4.14
C MET A 89 -1.67 12.24 -4.78
N ALA A 90 -1.87 13.36 -5.47
CA ALA A 90 -0.78 14.09 -6.11
C ALA A 90 0.25 14.60 -5.10
N GLU A 91 -0.21 15.08 -3.94
CA GLU A 91 0.66 15.52 -2.85
C GLU A 91 1.44 14.33 -2.25
N LEU A 92 0.76 13.22 -1.97
CA LEU A 92 1.39 12.02 -1.43
C LEU A 92 2.46 11.48 -2.40
N LEU A 93 2.17 11.43 -3.69
CA LEU A 93 3.13 10.99 -4.71
C LEU A 93 4.35 11.91 -4.78
N ARG A 94 4.22 13.21 -4.52
CA ARG A 94 5.38 14.10 -4.38
C ARG A 94 6.26 13.69 -3.20
N GLN A 95 5.66 13.34 -2.06
CA GLN A 95 6.40 12.90 -0.88
C GLN A 95 7.14 11.58 -1.11
N THR A 96 6.55 10.68 -1.89
CA THR A 96 7.16 9.39 -2.24
C THR A 96 7.97 9.43 -3.55
N ARG A 97 8.17 10.60 -4.15
CA ARG A 97 8.87 10.79 -5.44
C ARG A 97 8.28 9.95 -6.58
N GLY A 98 6.95 9.77 -6.57
CA GLY A 98 6.21 8.97 -7.53
C GLY A 98 6.25 7.47 -7.27
N ASP A 99 6.94 7.01 -6.25
CA ASP A 99 7.07 5.58 -5.94
C ASP A 99 5.91 5.12 -5.05
N LYS A 100 5.04 4.27 -5.60
CA LYS A 100 3.95 3.63 -4.87
C LYS A 100 4.41 2.44 -4.00
N ASN A 101 5.66 2.00 -4.13
CA ASN A 101 6.25 0.98 -3.26
C ASN A 101 7.00 1.59 -2.07
N ALA A 102 7.14 2.91 -2.02
CA ALA A 102 7.74 3.58 -0.88
C ALA A 102 6.89 3.36 0.38
N PRO A 103 7.50 3.04 1.53
CA PRO A 103 6.77 2.82 2.77
C PRO A 103 6.15 4.12 3.29
N VAL A 104 4.84 4.10 3.52
CA VAL A 104 4.07 5.23 4.05
C VAL A 104 3.29 4.78 5.28
N ALA A 105 3.45 5.48 6.39
CA ALA A 105 2.59 5.30 7.55
C ALA A 105 1.63 6.49 7.68
N LEU A 106 0.37 6.20 7.92
CA LEU A 106 -0.69 7.19 8.07
C LEU A 106 -1.09 7.29 9.54
N ILE A 107 -1.17 8.51 10.05
CA ILE A 107 -1.67 8.78 11.40
C ILE A 107 -2.85 9.76 11.35
N CYS A 108 -3.90 9.44 12.09
CA CYS A 108 -5.01 10.34 12.33
C CYS A 108 -5.26 10.46 13.85
N ARG A 109 -6.46 10.89 14.28
CA ARG A 109 -6.76 11.03 15.70
C ARG A 109 -6.78 9.68 16.44
N THR A 110 -7.47 8.66 15.90
CA THR A 110 -7.78 7.39 16.58
C THR A 110 -7.57 6.15 15.72
N GLY A 111 -6.90 6.26 14.57
CA GLY A 111 -6.65 5.15 13.65
C GLY A 111 -7.77 4.87 12.62
N ASN A 112 -8.99 5.38 12.82
CA ASN A 112 -10.13 5.04 11.95
C ASN A 112 -10.03 5.69 10.56
N ARG A 113 -9.75 6.99 10.49
CA ARG A 113 -9.59 7.72 9.22
C ARG A 113 -8.39 7.20 8.43
N SER A 114 -7.28 6.98 9.12
CA SER A 114 -6.04 6.46 8.50
C SER A 114 -6.21 5.03 7.98
N SER A 115 -6.99 4.18 8.64
CA SER A 115 -7.36 2.86 8.13
C SER A 115 -8.20 2.94 6.83
N GLN A 116 -9.08 3.92 6.69
CA GLN A 116 -9.84 4.13 5.46
C GLN A 116 -8.96 4.61 4.31
N VAL A 117 -8.09 5.58 4.58
CA VAL A 117 -7.12 6.09 3.59
C VAL A 117 -6.12 5.01 3.20
N GLN A 118 -5.69 4.16 4.13
CA GLN A 118 -4.84 3.00 3.83
C GLN A 118 -5.46 2.11 2.77
N ARG A 119 -6.72 1.67 2.98
CA ARG A 119 -7.43 0.83 1.99
C ARG A 119 -7.59 1.52 0.63
N TYR A 120 -7.86 2.82 0.64
CA TYR A 120 -7.93 3.60 -0.58
C TYR A 120 -6.60 3.60 -1.34
N LEU A 121 -5.49 3.85 -0.65
CA LEU A 121 -4.16 3.86 -1.26
C LEU A 121 -3.75 2.48 -1.79
N GLU A 122 -4.06 1.42 -1.05
CA GLU A 122 -3.82 0.04 -1.48
C GLU A 122 -4.60 -0.28 -2.77
N ALA A 123 -5.85 0.15 -2.87
CA ALA A 123 -6.66 0.01 -4.08
C ALA A 123 -6.09 0.82 -5.26
N GLU A 124 -5.42 1.93 -4.99
CA GLU A 124 -4.74 2.77 -5.98
C GLU A 124 -3.33 2.25 -6.34
N GLY A 125 -2.93 1.10 -5.79
CA GLY A 125 -1.69 0.40 -6.13
C GLY A 125 -0.48 0.72 -5.26
N PHE A 126 -0.68 1.37 -4.10
CA PHE A 126 0.39 1.45 -3.10
C PHE A 126 0.57 0.09 -2.42
N THR A 127 1.80 -0.36 -2.26
CA THR A 127 2.09 -1.73 -1.79
C THR A 127 2.55 -1.80 -0.33
N ARG A 128 2.93 -0.67 0.26
CA ARG A 128 3.49 -0.61 1.62
C ARG A 128 2.88 0.57 2.40
N VAL A 129 1.61 0.44 2.75
CA VAL A 129 0.88 1.44 3.52
C VAL A 129 0.56 0.89 4.91
N PHE A 130 0.91 1.64 5.94
CA PHE A 130 0.73 1.27 7.34
C PHE A 130 -0.26 2.22 8.01
N ASN A 131 -1.08 1.68 8.88
CA ASN A 131 -1.93 2.48 9.75
C ASN A 131 -1.31 2.58 11.15
N VAL A 132 -1.08 3.78 11.66
CA VAL A 132 -0.78 3.98 13.09
C VAL A 132 -2.09 3.84 13.85
N ALA A 133 -2.40 2.60 14.23
CA ALA A 133 -3.75 2.19 14.67
C ALA A 133 -4.21 2.89 15.97
N GLU A 134 -3.29 3.24 16.86
CA GLU A 134 -3.61 3.97 18.07
C GLU A 134 -3.81 5.49 17.83
N GLY A 135 -3.33 6.02 16.70
CA GLY A 135 -3.44 7.43 16.33
C GLY A 135 -2.74 8.40 17.28
N MET A 136 -3.14 9.67 17.19
CA MET A 136 -2.61 10.72 18.07
C MET A 136 -3.20 10.65 19.49
N ALA A 137 -4.51 10.45 19.60
CA ALA A 137 -5.22 10.55 20.88
C ALA A 137 -5.37 9.21 21.64
N GLY A 138 -5.09 8.10 20.97
CA GLY A 138 -5.33 6.75 21.49
C GLY A 138 -6.61 6.11 20.96
N SER A 139 -6.65 4.79 21.05
CA SER A 139 -7.77 3.93 20.63
C SER A 139 -7.70 2.61 21.39
N ALA A 140 -8.54 1.63 21.02
CA ALA A 140 -8.40 0.27 21.52
C ALA A 140 -7.04 -0.38 21.21
N ALA A 141 -6.32 0.13 20.20
CA ALA A 141 -4.99 -0.36 19.81
C ALA A 141 -3.85 0.16 20.70
N GLY A 142 -4.09 1.21 21.49
CA GLY A 142 -3.07 1.75 22.40
C GLY A 142 -3.31 3.20 22.80
N PRO A 143 -2.43 3.73 23.70
CA PRO A 143 -2.60 5.05 24.29
C PRO A 143 -2.48 6.22 23.30
N GLY A 144 -1.88 6.02 22.15
CA GLY A 144 -1.68 7.05 21.14
C GLY A 144 -0.41 7.88 21.36
N TRP A 145 -0.05 8.61 20.32
CA TRP A 145 1.16 9.42 20.26
C TRP A 145 1.30 10.39 21.45
N LEU A 146 0.23 11.13 21.74
CA LEU A 146 0.20 12.17 22.78
C LEU A 146 0.35 11.60 24.19
N ARG A 147 -0.42 10.56 24.54
CA ARG A 147 -0.36 9.97 25.89
C ARG A 147 0.93 9.19 26.13
N ARG A 148 1.62 8.80 25.07
CA ARG A 148 2.94 8.20 25.16
C ARG A 148 4.05 9.25 25.35
N GLY A 149 3.73 10.53 25.27
CA GLY A 149 4.72 11.62 25.37
C GLY A 149 5.71 11.61 24.20
N LEU A 150 5.32 11.07 23.03
CA LEU A 150 6.20 11.05 21.88
C LEU A 150 6.38 12.48 21.31
N PRO A 151 7.54 12.76 20.65
CA PRO A 151 7.89 14.12 20.27
C PRO A 151 6.94 14.72 19.24
N LEU A 152 6.70 16.03 19.36
CA LEU A 152 5.84 16.84 18.50
C LEU A 152 6.64 17.95 17.80
N GLN A 153 6.05 18.47 16.71
CA GLN A 153 6.50 19.68 15.99
C GLN A 153 5.34 20.64 15.77
#